data_d1610b099545e19c10edf5b36ddd89fd
#
_entry.id   d1610b099545e19c10edf5b36ddd89fd
#
_cell.length_a   1.000
_cell.length_b   1.000
_cell.length_c   1.000
_cell.angle_alpha   90.00
_cell.angle_beta   90.00
_cell.angle_gamma   90.00
#
_symmetry.space_group_name_H-M   'P 1'
#
loop_
_entity.id
_entity.type
_entity.pdbx_description
1 polymer ?
#
loop_
_entity_poly.entity_id
_entity_poly.type
_entity_poly.pdbx_seq_one_letter_code
_entity_poly.pdbx_strand_id
1 'polypeptide(L)'
;MGEKMQEKQGGNSGIVAQFKRFFSGYSVIVITVILFIVAGIFQGQNFLSPQNIINVLRNNAVLGILALGMAFVIIVGEIDLSVGAELVIVASICLAVLNATQNIVLAVIVTMACAIGFSTGMGVIVAKGKVPSFVVTLGGMYIFRSVCQYFMGGGGFYGTKKAFGNISNATIGPIPLPIIYLAIVFIVYLYISKHTKMGRHFYAVGSNARAAKLSGLSVDKVKILAFVIMGVSVGLAAIIESSRMMSINASSSGQSYEMYAIAMTVIGGVSMKGGRGKIVCVLFGIFILAIINNFLNLMGVSAFLVNAIKGAIIIFAVLLQKKDDM
;
A
#
# COMPACT_ATOMS: atom_id res chain seq x y z
N MET A 1 -51.36 -12.44 38.19
CA MET A 1 -50.38 -11.44 38.65
C MET A 1 -49.00 -11.88 38.19
N GLY A 2 -48.71 -11.84 36.89
CA GLY A 2 -47.52 -12.46 36.30
C GLY A 2 -47.18 -12.01 34.89
N GLU A 3 -47.59 -10.80 34.43
CA GLU A 3 -47.42 -10.40 33.01
C GLU A 3 -46.80 -9.01 32.82
N LYS A 4 -46.11 -8.42 33.78
CA LYS A 4 -45.52 -7.05 33.66
C LYS A 4 -44.04 -6.94 33.93
N MET A 5 -43.21 -8.00 33.75
CA MET A 5 -41.77 -7.94 33.98
C MET A 5 -40.89 -8.31 32.76
N GLN A 6 -41.41 -8.39 31.52
CA GLN A 6 -40.58 -8.74 30.37
C GLN A 6 -40.29 -7.60 29.36
N GLU A 7 -40.75 -6.38 29.60
CA GLU A 7 -40.66 -5.31 28.57
C GLU A 7 -39.53 -4.28 28.76
N LYS A 8 -38.57 -4.48 29.69
CA LYS A 8 -37.48 -3.51 29.91
C LYS A 8 -36.06 -3.98 29.55
N GLN A 9 -35.87 -5.17 29.01
CA GLN A 9 -34.53 -5.66 28.61
C GLN A 9 -34.21 -5.56 27.12
N GLY A 10 -35.14 -5.20 26.25
CA GLY A 10 -34.97 -5.14 24.79
C GLY A 10 -34.28 -3.87 24.26
N GLY A 11 -34.28 -2.76 25.00
CA GLY A 11 -33.80 -1.46 24.48
C GLY A 11 -32.27 -1.29 24.50
N ASN A 12 -31.58 -1.86 25.48
CA ASN A 12 -30.14 -1.64 25.64
C ASN A 12 -29.28 -2.62 24.81
N SER A 13 -29.79 -3.79 24.50
CA SER A 13 -29.08 -4.80 23.68
C SER A 13 -28.97 -4.39 22.21
N GLY A 14 -29.95 -3.65 21.68
CA GLY A 14 -29.93 -3.14 20.30
C GLY A 14 -28.91 -2.04 20.06
N ILE A 15 -28.80 -1.11 21.01
CA ILE A 15 -27.83 0.00 20.93
C ILE A 15 -26.39 -0.51 21.10
N VAL A 16 -26.17 -1.41 22.04
CA VAL A 16 -24.84 -2.03 22.26
C VAL A 16 -24.44 -2.91 21.07
N ALA A 17 -25.37 -3.62 20.45
CA ALA A 17 -25.12 -4.43 19.26
C ALA A 17 -24.87 -3.54 18.00
N GLN A 18 -25.60 -2.44 17.85
CA GLN A 18 -25.33 -1.45 16.79
C GLN A 18 -23.98 -0.75 17.02
N PHE A 19 -23.65 -0.39 18.25
CA PHE A 19 -22.36 0.20 18.61
C PHE A 19 -21.20 -0.81 18.36
N LYS A 20 -21.35 -2.07 18.77
CA LYS A 20 -20.39 -3.15 18.42
C LYS A 20 -20.24 -3.34 16.90
N ARG A 21 -21.32 -3.34 16.14
CA ARG A 21 -21.28 -3.45 14.67
C ARG A 21 -20.61 -2.23 14.02
N PHE A 22 -20.89 -1.03 14.51
CA PHE A 22 -20.22 0.19 14.05
C PHE A 22 -18.73 0.15 14.38
N PHE A 23 -18.36 -0.19 15.61
CA PHE A 23 -16.96 -0.31 16.03
C PHE A 23 -16.21 -1.42 15.30
N SER A 24 -16.80 -2.59 15.05
CA SER A 24 -16.12 -3.67 14.32
C SER A 24 -15.90 -3.34 12.84
N GLY A 25 -16.78 -2.51 12.24
CA GLY A 25 -16.65 -2.09 10.84
C GLY A 25 -15.72 -0.90 10.58
N TYR A 26 -15.40 -0.12 11.63
CA TYR A 26 -14.62 1.13 11.56
C TYR A 26 -13.53 1.24 12.64
N SER A 27 -13.17 0.13 13.28
CA SER A 27 -12.14 0.08 14.33
C SER A 27 -10.83 0.76 13.94
N VAL A 28 -10.41 0.60 12.69
CA VAL A 28 -9.18 1.19 12.15
C VAL A 28 -9.25 2.73 12.16
N ILE A 29 -10.42 3.31 11.86
CA ILE A 29 -10.63 4.77 11.89
C ILE A 29 -10.49 5.28 13.33
N VAL A 30 -11.14 4.59 14.27
CA VAL A 30 -11.08 4.97 15.70
C VAL A 30 -9.66 4.91 16.22
N ILE A 31 -8.93 3.84 15.89
CA ILE A 31 -7.51 3.68 16.26
C ILE A 31 -6.67 4.82 15.67
N THR A 32 -6.90 5.20 14.40
CA THR A 32 -6.19 6.30 13.76
C THR A 32 -6.42 7.62 14.51
N VAL A 33 -7.68 7.92 14.86
CA VAL A 33 -8.04 9.15 15.59
C VAL A 33 -7.42 9.15 16.99
N ILE A 34 -7.48 8.04 17.72
CA ILE A 34 -6.84 7.90 19.03
C ILE A 34 -5.34 8.15 18.93
N LEU A 35 -4.65 7.52 17.99
CA LEU A 35 -3.22 7.69 17.78
C LEU A 35 -2.87 9.14 17.42
N PHE A 36 -3.68 9.80 16.58
CA PHE A 36 -3.49 11.20 16.23
C PHE A 36 -3.62 12.12 17.46
N ILE A 37 -4.64 11.89 18.31
CA ILE A 37 -4.84 12.65 19.54
C ILE A 37 -3.69 12.40 20.52
N VAL A 38 -3.29 11.15 20.72
CA VAL A 38 -2.17 10.78 21.61
C VAL A 38 -0.88 11.47 21.14
N ALA A 39 -0.55 11.36 19.86
CA ALA A 39 0.63 12.02 19.30
C ALA A 39 0.57 13.54 19.46
N GLY A 40 -0.61 14.14 19.27
CA GLY A 40 -0.84 15.57 19.48
C GLY A 40 -0.65 16.01 20.93
N ILE A 41 -1.12 15.22 21.92
CA ILE A 41 -0.95 15.53 23.35
C ILE A 41 0.53 15.46 23.76
N PHE A 42 1.25 14.39 23.32
CA PHE A 42 2.65 14.19 23.73
C PHE A 42 3.64 15.13 23.03
N GLN A 43 3.42 15.46 21.74
CA GLN A 43 4.35 16.26 20.94
C GLN A 43 3.86 17.68 20.65
N GLY A 44 2.63 18.00 20.99
CA GLY A 44 2.05 19.35 20.89
C GLY A 44 2.27 19.97 19.50
N GLN A 45 2.80 21.19 19.47
CA GLN A 45 3.03 21.97 18.25
C GLN A 45 3.98 21.29 17.25
N ASN A 46 4.94 20.48 17.72
CA ASN A 46 5.87 19.77 16.83
C ASN A 46 5.12 18.77 15.94
N PHE A 47 4.11 18.08 16.48
CA PHE A 47 3.28 17.13 15.72
C PHE A 47 2.16 17.83 14.96
N LEU A 48 1.44 18.76 15.59
CA LEU A 48 0.23 19.39 15.03
C LEU A 48 0.52 20.51 14.02
N SER A 49 1.80 20.92 13.84
CA SER A 49 2.11 21.98 12.87
C SER A 49 1.68 21.57 11.45
N PRO A 50 1.08 22.49 10.67
CA PRO A 50 0.68 22.21 9.29
C PRO A 50 1.83 21.66 8.44
N GLN A 51 3.05 22.19 8.66
CA GLN A 51 4.25 21.74 7.95
C GLN A 51 4.58 20.28 8.26
N ASN A 52 4.48 19.82 9.52
CA ASN A 52 4.70 18.44 9.90
C ASN A 52 3.65 17.51 9.27
N ILE A 53 2.37 17.89 9.33
CA ILE A 53 1.28 17.08 8.73
C ILE A 53 1.50 16.91 7.23
N ILE A 54 1.84 17.99 6.52
CA ILE A 54 2.15 17.96 5.10
C ILE A 54 3.36 17.06 4.82
N ASN A 55 4.42 17.16 5.62
CA ASN A 55 5.61 16.32 5.48
C ASN A 55 5.31 14.84 5.73
N VAL A 56 4.49 14.51 6.73
CA VAL A 56 4.05 13.13 7.00
C VAL A 56 3.31 12.55 5.79
N LEU A 57 2.36 13.29 5.24
CA LEU A 57 1.59 12.85 4.08
C LEU A 57 2.49 12.71 2.84
N ARG A 58 3.35 13.68 2.56
CA ARG A 58 4.29 13.67 1.44
C ARG A 58 5.23 12.47 1.51
N ASN A 59 5.83 12.20 2.68
CA ASN A 59 6.82 11.14 2.84
C ASN A 59 6.20 9.74 2.76
N ASN A 60 4.91 9.60 3.09
CA ASN A 60 4.21 8.33 3.02
C ASN A 60 3.40 8.14 1.74
N ALA A 61 3.40 9.10 0.80
CA ALA A 61 2.62 9.01 -0.44
C ALA A 61 3.03 7.82 -1.32
N VAL A 62 4.34 7.58 -1.48
CA VAL A 62 4.88 6.45 -2.26
C VAL A 62 4.43 5.11 -1.66
N LEU A 63 4.68 4.91 -0.36
CA LEU A 63 4.25 3.70 0.36
C LEU A 63 2.73 3.54 0.36
N GLY A 64 2.00 4.64 0.45
CA GLY A 64 0.55 4.65 0.38
C GLY A 64 0.01 4.16 -0.97
N ILE A 65 0.61 4.59 -2.07
CA ILE A 65 0.27 4.12 -3.42
C ILE A 65 0.54 2.62 -3.55
N LEU A 66 1.69 2.15 -3.06
CA LEU A 66 2.02 0.72 -3.05
C LEU A 66 1.05 -0.09 -2.19
N ALA A 67 0.68 0.41 -1.00
CA ALA A 67 -0.29 -0.25 -0.11
C ALA A 67 -1.69 -0.36 -0.74
N LEU A 68 -2.13 0.68 -1.46
CA LEU A 68 -3.40 0.66 -2.19
C LEU A 68 -3.39 -0.38 -3.33
N GLY A 69 -2.29 -0.53 -4.06
CA GLY A 69 -2.11 -1.59 -5.07
C GLY A 69 -2.06 -2.98 -4.43
N MET A 70 -1.27 -3.12 -3.37
CA MET A 70 -1.14 -4.36 -2.59
C MET A 70 -2.48 -4.85 -2.04
N ALA A 71 -3.41 -3.93 -1.74
CA ALA A 71 -4.74 -4.30 -1.27
C ALA A 71 -5.50 -5.18 -2.29
N PHE A 72 -5.39 -4.93 -3.59
CA PHE A 72 -6.04 -5.77 -4.60
C PHE A 72 -5.37 -7.14 -4.70
N VAL A 73 -4.04 -7.20 -4.59
CA VAL A 73 -3.30 -8.47 -4.59
C VAL A 73 -3.69 -9.33 -3.39
N ILE A 74 -3.77 -8.72 -2.18
CA ILE A 74 -4.17 -9.44 -0.97
C ILE A 74 -5.67 -9.81 -1.01
N ILE A 75 -6.56 -8.95 -1.52
CA ILE A 75 -7.99 -9.26 -1.66
C ILE A 75 -8.21 -10.48 -2.56
N VAL A 76 -7.40 -10.68 -3.60
CA VAL A 76 -7.49 -11.89 -4.45
C VAL A 76 -6.89 -13.14 -3.77
N GLY A 77 -6.23 -12.99 -2.64
CA GLY A 77 -5.59 -14.08 -1.87
C GLY A 77 -4.14 -14.34 -2.27
N GLU A 78 -3.47 -13.36 -2.88
CA GLU A 78 -2.07 -13.43 -3.27
C GLU A 78 -1.22 -12.41 -2.48
N ILE A 79 0.10 -12.55 -2.55
CA ILE A 79 1.06 -11.62 -1.93
C ILE A 79 2.14 -11.30 -2.94
N ASP A 80 2.55 -10.02 -3.00
CA ASP A 80 3.65 -9.58 -3.84
C ASP A 80 4.80 -9.03 -2.98
N LEU A 81 5.90 -9.79 -2.91
CA LEU A 81 7.12 -9.41 -2.21
C LEU A 81 8.12 -8.67 -3.10
N SER A 82 7.86 -8.58 -4.40
CA SER A 82 8.81 -7.98 -5.35
C SER A 82 8.73 -6.46 -5.42
N VAL A 83 7.66 -5.84 -4.93
CA VAL A 83 7.31 -4.44 -5.16
C VAL A 83 8.42 -3.43 -4.83
N GLY A 84 9.17 -3.65 -3.74
CA GLY A 84 10.27 -2.77 -3.35
C GLY A 84 11.45 -2.86 -4.33
N ALA A 85 11.82 -4.06 -4.74
CA ALA A 85 12.88 -4.30 -5.71
C ALA A 85 12.47 -3.91 -7.13
N GLU A 86 11.21 -4.19 -7.51
CA GLU A 86 10.63 -3.78 -8.78
C GLU A 86 10.58 -2.26 -8.91
N LEU A 87 10.19 -1.53 -7.85
CA LEU A 87 10.25 -0.07 -7.83
C LEU A 87 11.66 0.43 -8.16
N VAL A 88 12.69 -0.17 -7.58
CA VAL A 88 14.08 0.28 -7.78
C VAL A 88 14.54 0.04 -9.21
N ILE A 89 14.27 -1.12 -9.80
CA ILE A 89 14.68 -1.39 -11.19
C ILE A 89 13.94 -0.49 -12.17
N VAL A 90 12.63 -0.28 -12.03
CA VAL A 90 11.88 0.60 -12.95
C VAL A 90 12.20 2.08 -12.73
N ALA A 91 12.53 2.53 -11.51
CA ALA A 91 13.04 3.87 -11.24
C ALA A 91 14.42 4.08 -11.86
N SER A 92 15.27 3.05 -11.86
CA SER A 92 16.58 3.09 -12.53
C SER A 92 16.42 3.19 -14.04
N ILE A 93 15.49 2.43 -14.63
CA ILE A 93 15.13 2.55 -16.05
C ILE A 93 14.61 3.95 -16.37
N CYS A 94 13.76 4.52 -15.49
CA CYS A 94 13.26 5.88 -15.64
C CYS A 94 14.40 6.90 -15.78
N LEU A 95 15.35 6.88 -14.85
CA LEU A 95 16.49 7.79 -14.86
C LEU A 95 17.45 7.51 -16.03
N ALA A 96 17.64 6.25 -16.42
CA ALA A 96 18.46 5.89 -17.57
C ALA A 96 17.88 6.44 -18.88
N VAL A 97 16.58 6.23 -19.13
CA VAL A 97 15.88 6.77 -20.29
C VAL A 97 15.87 8.29 -20.26
N LEU A 98 15.62 8.89 -19.10
CA LEU A 98 15.65 10.35 -18.91
C LEU A 98 17.02 10.93 -19.27
N ASN A 99 18.10 10.32 -18.79
CA ASN A 99 19.47 10.78 -19.07
C ASN A 99 19.86 10.63 -20.53
N ALA A 100 19.48 9.50 -21.15
CA ALA A 100 19.80 9.22 -22.56
C ALA A 100 19.02 10.12 -23.55
N THR A 101 17.73 10.37 -23.25
CA THR A 101 16.83 11.03 -24.21
C THR A 101 16.50 12.48 -23.86
N GLN A 102 16.75 12.89 -22.62
CA GLN A 102 16.32 14.18 -22.07
C GLN A 102 14.80 14.43 -22.23
N ASN A 103 14.00 13.37 -22.42
CA ASN A 103 12.57 13.44 -22.62
C ASN A 103 11.83 12.85 -21.43
N ILE A 104 11.17 13.70 -20.63
CA ILE A 104 10.42 13.30 -19.42
C ILE A 104 9.24 12.41 -19.78
N VAL A 105 8.50 12.73 -20.86
CA VAL A 105 7.30 11.97 -21.25
C VAL A 105 7.68 10.54 -21.64
N LEU A 106 8.75 10.40 -22.43
CA LEU A 106 9.25 9.08 -22.82
C LEU A 106 9.72 8.28 -21.60
N ALA A 107 10.45 8.90 -20.68
CA ALA A 107 10.90 8.24 -19.45
C ALA A 107 9.71 7.74 -18.61
N VAL A 108 8.66 8.54 -18.45
CA VAL A 108 7.43 8.17 -17.74
C VAL A 108 6.71 7.00 -18.42
N ILE A 109 6.52 7.05 -19.74
CA ILE A 109 5.84 5.99 -20.49
C ILE A 109 6.60 4.66 -20.39
N VAL A 110 7.92 4.68 -20.59
CA VAL A 110 8.76 3.48 -20.51
C VAL A 110 8.72 2.91 -19.09
N THR A 111 8.82 3.74 -18.05
CA THR A 111 8.72 3.32 -16.65
C THR A 111 7.41 2.62 -16.37
N MET A 112 6.29 3.21 -16.78
CA MET A 112 4.96 2.62 -16.60
C MET A 112 4.81 1.28 -17.35
N ALA A 113 5.29 1.22 -18.60
CA ALA A 113 5.25 0.01 -19.41
C ALA A 113 6.08 -1.12 -18.77
N CYS A 114 7.30 -0.82 -18.29
CA CYS A 114 8.15 -1.79 -17.63
C CYS A 114 7.53 -2.29 -16.30
N ALA A 115 7.04 -1.39 -15.47
CA ALA A 115 6.40 -1.76 -14.20
C ALA A 115 5.17 -2.66 -14.42
N ILE A 116 4.27 -2.27 -15.31
CA ILE A 116 3.11 -3.10 -15.67
C ILE A 116 3.56 -4.44 -16.26
N GLY A 117 4.59 -4.43 -17.11
CA GLY A 117 5.13 -5.64 -17.74
C GLY A 117 5.71 -6.61 -16.72
N PHE A 118 6.53 -6.14 -15.79
CA PHE A 118 7.16 -6.97 -14.76
C PHE A 118 6.13 -7.56 -13.80
N SER A 119 5.28 -6.73 -13.21
CA SER A 119 4.20 -7.20 -12.33
C SER A 119 3.23 -8.15 -13.06
N THR A 120 2.87 -7.86 -14.32
CA THR A 120 2.03 -8.76 -15.13
C THR A 120 2.72 -10.11 -15.36
N GLY A 121 4.03 -10.09 -15.65
CA GLY A 121 4.83 -11.30 -15.78
C GLY A 121 4.79 -12.19 -14.54
N MET A 122 4.96 -11.59 -13.34
CA MET A 122 4.78 -12.28 -12.06
C MET A 122 3.37 -12.85 -11.93
N GLY A 123 2.35 -12.04 -12.22
CA GLY A 123 0.95 -12.46 -12.18
C GLY A 123 0.63 -13.62 -13.12
N VAL A 124 1.23 -13.67 -14.30
CA VAL A 124 1.08 -14.78 -15.26
C VAL A 124 1.71 -16.05 -14.73
N ILE A 125 2.92 -15.97 -14.15
CA ILE A 125 3.60 -17.15 -13.56
C ILE A 125 2.77 -17.68 -12.38
N VAL A 126 2.26 -16.81 -11.51
CA VAL A 126 1.41 -17.21 -10.38
C VAL A 126 0.12 -17.87 -10.87
N ALA A 127 -0.60 -17.22 -11.79
CA ALA A 127 -1.93 -17.67 -12.20
C ALA A 127 -1.89 -18.91 -13.10
N LYS A 128 -1.08 -18.89 -14.16
CA LYS A 128 -1.00 -19.97 -15.14
C LYS A 128 -0.02 -21.07 -14.72
N GLY A 129 1.11 -20.71 -14.09
CA GLY A 129 2.09 -21.66 -13.57
C GLY A 129 1.60 -22.38 -12.31
N LYS A 130 0.53 -21.85 -11.65
CA LYS A 130 -0.02 -22.39 -10.39
C LYS A 130 1.04 -22.46 -9.27
N VAL A 131 2.03 -21.58 -9.33
CA VAL A 131 3.07 -21.46 -8.31
C VAL A 131 2.58 -20.50 -7.22
N PRO A 132 2.80 -20.79 -5.93
CA PRO A 132 2.45 -19.85 -4.86
C PRO A 132 3.07 -18.47 -5.10
N SER A 133 2.26 -17.41 -4.94
CA SER A 133 2.68 -16.04 -5.27
C SER A 133 3.89 -15.59 -4.47
N PHE A 134 3.97 -15.95 -3.18
CA PHE A 134 5.11 -15.56 -2.35
C PHE A 134 6.43 -16.13 -2.87
N VAL A 135 6.44 -17.35 -3.47
CA VAL A 135 7.66 -17.95 -4.05
C VAL A 135 8.07 -17.20 -5.30
N VAL A 136 7.10 -16.95 -6.21
CA VAL A 136 7.35 -16.24 -7.47
C VAL A 136 7.86 -14.82 -7.19
N THR A 137 7.18 -14.08 -6.32
CA THR A 137 7.49 -12.67 -6.05
C THR A 137 8.75 -12.52 -5.19
N LEU A 138 9.03 -13.49 -4.30
CA LEU A 138 10.32 -13.55 -3.60
C LEU A 138 11.48 -13.77 -4.59
N GLY A 139 11.32 -14.72 -5.52
CA GLY A 139 12.28 -14.90 -6.61
C GLY A 139 12.44 -13.64 -7.45
N GLY A 140 11.34 -12.98 -7.81
CA GLY A 140 11.31 -11.70 -8.51
C GLY A 140 12.05 -10.59 -7.74
N MET A 141 11.85 -10.51 -6.43
CA MET A 141 12.54 -9.56 -5.57
C MET A 141 14.09 -9.70 -5.70
N TYR A 142 14.59 -10.92 -5.61
CA TYR A 142 16.02 -11.17 -5.77
C TYR A 142 16.51 -10.87 -7.18
N ILE A 143 15.77 -11.29 -8.22
CA ILE A 143 16.12 -11.02 -9.61
C ILE A 143 16.21 -9.51 -9.86
N PHE A 144 15.16 -8.76 -9.54
CA PHE A 144 15.12 -7.31 -9.78
C PHE A 144 16.20 -6.57 -9.00
N ARG A 145 16.42 -6.93 -7.74
CA ARG A 145 17.46 -6.33 -6.91
C ARG A 145 18.86 -6.62 -7.44
N SER A 146 19.17 -7.88 -7.76
CA SER A 146 20.48 -8.29 -8.26
C SER A 146 20.78 -7.71 -9.64
N VAL A 147 19.81 -7.73 -10.56
CA VAL A 147 19.96 -7.12 -11.89
C VAL A 147 20.24 -5.62 -11.74
N CYS A 148 19.48 -4.92 -10.89
CA CYS A 148 19.69 -3.50 -10.64
C CYS A 148 21.09 -3.23 -10.05
N GLN A 149 21.51 -4.01 -9.05
CA GLN A 149 22.84 -3.89 -8.44
C GLN A 149 23.97 -4.14 -9.45
N TYR A 150 23.80 -5.14 -10.32
CA TYR A 150 24.79 -5.46 -11.36
C TYR A 150 24.97 -4.28 -12.33
N PHE A 151 23.89 -3.74 -12.89
CA PHE A 151 23.96 -2.63 -13.86
C PHE A 151 24.38 -1.29 -13.24
N MET A 152 24.15 -1.11 -11.93
CA MET A 152 24.49 0.12 -11.22
C MET A 152 25.82 0.01 -10.44
N GLY A 153 26.54 -1.11 -10.51
CA GLY A 153 27.77 -1.34 -9.75
C GLY A 153 27.55 -1.23 -8.24
N GLY A 154 26.35 -1.58 -7.74
CA GLY A 154 25.99 -1.49 -6.32
C GLY A 154 25.76 -0.08 -5.79
N GLY A 155 25.92 0.96 -6.62
CA GLY A 155 25.84 2.36 -6.25
C GLY A 155 24.52 3.05 -6.52
N GLY A 156 24.59 4.38 -6.58
CA GLY A 156 23.47 5.26 -6.92
C GLY A 156 23.44 5.63 -8.40
N PHE A 157 22.24 5.78 -8.96
CA PHE A 157 22.01 6.32 -10.28
C PHE A 157 21.32 7.68 -10.17
N TYR A 158 21.83 8.69 -10.87
CA TYR A 158 21.38 10.08 -10.71
C TYR A 158 20.73 10.58 -11.98
N GLY A 159 19.65 11.35 -11.82
CA GLY A 159 18.97 12.03 -12.93
C GLY A 159 19.65 13.35 -13.25
N THR A 160 19.86 13.63 -14.55
CA THR A 160 20.54 14.84 -15.02
C THR A 160 19.59 15.98 -15.31
N LYS A 161 18.32 15.70 -15.63
CA LYS A 161 17.33 16.72 -16.03
C LYS A 161 16.55 17.26 -14.83
N LYS A 162 16.95 18.42 -14.31
CA LYS A 162 16.34 19.06 -13.12
C LYS A 162 14.81 19.23 -13.20
N ALA A 163 14.27 19.50 -14.40
CA ALA A 163 12.83 19.66 -14.61
C ALA A 163 12.01 18.42 -14.24
N PHE A 164 12.61 17.22 -14.28
CA PHE A 164 11.97 15.99 -13.84
C PHE A 164 11.61 16.02 -12.35
N GLY A 165 12.44 16.66 -11.52
CA GLY A 165 12.19 16.84 -10.09
C GLY A 165 10.88 17.56 -9.78
N ASN A 166 10.36 18.39 -10.70
CA ASN A 166 9.10 19.10 -10.51
C ASN A 166 7.88 18.16 -10.39
N ILE A 167 7.96 16.93 -10.92
CA ILE A 167 6.89 15.93 -10.78
C ILE A 167 6.56 15.67 -9.29
N SER A 168 7.56 15.67 -8.42
CA SER A 168 7.34 15.41 -6.98
C SER A 168 7.61 16.59 -6.07
N ASN A 169 8.39 17.58 -6.52
CA ASN A 169 8.78 18.70 -5.66
C ASN A 169 7.93 19.96 -5.90
N ALA A 170 7.13 20.02 -6.98
CA ALA A 170 6.18 21.10 -7.17
C ALA A 170 5.00 20.98 -6.21
N THR A 171 4.35 22.12 -5.94
CA THR A 171 3.21 22.24 -5.03
C THR A 171 2.05 22.95 -5.73
N ILE A 172 0.83 22.61 -5.34
CA ILE A 172 -0.39 23.35 -5.69
C ILE A 172 -0.87 24.04 -4.39
N GLY A 173 -0.62 25.33 -4.28
CA GLY A 173 -0.75 26.04 -3.01
C GLY A 173 0.18 25.42 -1.95
N PRO A 174 -0.31 25.08 -0.76
CA PRO A 174 0.51 24.45 0.28
C PRO A 174 0.71 22.94 0.09
N ILE A 175 0.06 22.31 -0.89
CA ILE A 175 -0.02 20.84 -1.01
C ILE A 175 1.02 20.32 -2.04
N PRO A 176 2.01 19.51 -1.62
CA PRO A 176 2.95 18.84 -2.52
C PRO A 176 2.25 17.83 -3.46
N LEU A 177 2.70 17.75 -4.70
CA LEU A 177 2.12 16.87 -5.72
C LEU A 177 2.02 15.37 -5.32
N PRO A 178 2.95 14.76 -4.58
CA PRO A 178 2.81 13.37 -4.16
C PRO A 178 1.54 13.08 -3.36
N ILE A 179 1.05 14.05 -2.56
CA ILE A 179 -0.21 13.91 -1.81
C ILE A 179 -1.40 13.87 -2.78
N ILE A 180 -1.36 14.69 -3.81
CA ILE A 180 -2.41 14.74 -4.84
C ILE A 180 -2.43 13.43 -5.63
N TYR A 181 -1.26 12.90 -6.00
CA TYR A 181 -1.18 11.60 -6.67
C TYR A 181 -1.74 10.47 -5.81
N LEU A 182 -1.41 10.43 -4.51
CA LEU A 182 -2.00 9.46 -3.58
C LEU A 182 -3.52 9.59 -3.51
N ALA A 183 -4.04 10.82 -3.44
CA ALA A 183 -5.49 11.07 -3.41
C ALA A 183 -6.18 10.62 -4.70
N ILE A 184 -5.58 10.89 -5.87
CA ILE A 184 -6.11 10.43 -7.17
C ILE A 184 -6.13 8.91 -7.23
N VAL A 185 -5.02 8.24 -6.89
CA VAL A 185 -4.94 6.77 -6.88
C VAL A 185 -5.97 6.18 -5.92
N PHE A 186 -6.11 6.76 -4.71
CA PHE A 186 -7.11 6.33 -3.75
C PHE A 186 -8.53 6.42 -4.31
N ILE A 187 -8.91 7.54 -4.92
CA ILE A 187 -10.25 7.74 -5.50
C ILE A 187 -10.49 6.74 -6.64
N VAL A 188 -9.53 6.58 -7.54
CA VAL A 188 -9.63 5.63 -8.67
C VAL A 188 -9.77 4.19 -8.17
N TYR A 189 -8.95 3.78 -7.21
CA TYR A 189 -8.97 2.41 -6.69
C TYR A 189 -10.20 2.14 -5.82
N LEU A 190 -10.69 3.15 -5.10
CA LEU A 190 -11.96 3.09 -4.41
C LEU A 190 -13.12 2.88 -5.39
N TYR A 191 -13.11 3.62 -6.51
CA TYR A 191 -14.12 3.48 -7.57
C TYR A 191 -14.04 2.08 -8.20
N ILE A 192 -12.84 1.60 -8.56
CA ILE A 192 -12.65 0.26 -9.10
C ILE A 192 -13.20 -0.80 -8.15
N SER A 193 -12.85 -0.73 -6.87
CA SER A 193 -13.25 -1.70 -5.86
C SER A 193 -14.76 -1.76 -5.66
N LYS A 194 -15.44 -0.60 -5.60
CA LYS A 194 -16.86 -0.51 -5.25
C LYS A 194 -17.83 -0.58 -6.44
N HIS A 195 -17.45 0.03 -7.57
CA HIS A 195 -18.40 0.32 -8.64
C HIS A 195 -18.17 -0.48 -9.92
N THR A 196 -17.05 -1.22 -10.05
CA THR A 196 -16.76 -1.98 -11.26
C THR A 196 -17.04 -3.48 -11.13
N LYS A 197 -17.23 -4.15 -12.26
CA LYS A 197 -17.30 -5.62 -12.34
C LYS A 197 -15.99 -6.24 -11.87
N MET A 198 -14.86 -5.63 -12.22
CA MET A 198 -13.52 -6.07 -11.85
C MET A 198 -13.35 -6.11 -10.33
N GLY A 199 -13.76 -5.07 -9.61
CA GLY A 199 -13.74 -5.03 -8.15
C GLY A 199 -14.51 -6.21 -7.55
N ARG A 200 -15.74 -6.46 -8.01
CA ARG A 200 -16.55 -7.61 -7.53
C ARG A 200 -15.88 -8.95 -7.80
N HIS A 201 -15.19 -9.11 -8.93
CA HIS A 201 -14.48 -10.33 -9.27
C HIS A 201 -13.28 -10.57 -8.33
N PHE A 202 -12.55 -9.53 -7.92
CA PHE A 202 -11.46 -9.66 -6.95
C PHE A 202 -11.95 -10.24 -5.62
N TYR A 203 -13.04 -9.71 -5.07
CA TYR A 203 -13.62 -10.23 -3.84
C TYR A 203 -14.17 -11.65 -4.00
N ALA A 204 -14.83 -11.95 -5.12
CA ALA A 204 -15.37 -13.28 -5.39
C ALA A 204 -14.28 -14.34 -5.46
N VAL A 205 -13.21 -14.08 -6.23
CA VAL A 205 -12.08 -15.01 -6.37
C VAL A 205 -11.34 -15.19 -5.05
N GLY A 206 -11.07 -14.09 -4.32
CA GLY A 206 -10.39 -14.15 -3.04
C GLY A 206 -11.19 -14.85 -1.94
N SER A 207 -12.52 -14.74 -1.99
CA SER A 207 -13.40 -15.42 -1.02
C SER A 207 -13.42 -16.94 -1.26
N ASN A 208 -13.60 -17.37 -2.50
CA ASN A 208 -13.57 -18.79 -2.89
C ASN A 208 -13.30 -18.95 -4.39
N ALA A 209 -12.03 -19.16 -4.74
CA ALA A 209 -11.60 -19.30 -6.12
C ALA A 209 -12.29 -20.49 -6.84
N ARG A 210 -12.60 -21.59 -6.12
CA ARG A 210 -13.26 -22.76 -6.70
C ARG A 210 -14.71 -22.45 -7.04
N ALA A 211 -15.47 -21.81 -6.14
CA ALA A 211 -16.84 -21.38 -6.38
C ALA A 211 -16.91 -20.32 -7.49
N ALA A 212 -15.98 -19.35 -7.50
CA ALA A 212 -15.88 -18.34 -8.54
C ALA A 212 -15.69 -18.98 -9.93
N LYS A 213 -14.80 -20.00 -10.02
CA LYS A 213 -14.58 -20.74 -11.28
C LYS A 213 -15.84 -21.48 -11.73
N LEU A 214 -16.56 -22.13 -10.82
CA LEU A 214 -17.84 -22.81 -11.13
C LEU A 214 -18.93 -21.84 -11.60
N SER A 215 -18.87 -20.58 -11.15
CA SER A 215 -19.76 -19.50 -11.60
C SER A 215 -19.32 -18.86 -12.92
N GLY A 216 -18.33 -19.46 -13.63
CA GLY A 216 -17.86 -18.98 -14.94
C GLY A 216 -16.81 -17.86 -14.88
N LEU A 217 -16.31 -17.47 -13.70
CA LEU A 217 -15.25 -16.49 -13.61
C LEU A 217 -13.87 -17.07 -13.97
N SER A 218 -13.12 -16.36 -14.80
CA SER A 218 -11.74 -16.71 -15.10
C SER A 218 -10.81 -16.28 -13.94
N VAL A 219 -10.56 -17.20 -13.00
CA VAL A 219 -9.73 -16.95 -11.81
C VAL A 219 -8.34 -16.44 -12.22
N ASP A 220 -7.71 -17.05 -13.24
CA ASP A 220 -6.38 -16.69 -13.70
C ASP A 220 -6.33 -15.23 -14.20
N LYS A 221 -7.33 -14.80 -14.99
CA LYS A 221 -7.41 -13.42 -15.47
C LYS A 221 -7.57 -12.43 -14.32
N VAL A 222 -8.38 -12.78 -13.32
CA VAL A 222 -8.61 -11.92 -12.14
C VAL A 222 -7.32 -11.76 -11.32
N LYS A 223 -6.57 -12.85 -11.11
CA LYS A 223 -5.26 -12.79 -10.45
C LYS A 223 -4.27 -11.92 -11.23
N ILE A 224 -4.14 -12.14 -12.54
CA ILE A 224 -3.25 -11.34 -13.39
C ILE A 224 -3.63 -9.84 -13.31
N LEU A 225 -4.93 -9.51 -13.35
CA LEU A 225 -5.38 -8.13 -13.24
C LEU A 225 -5.02 -7.47 -11.89
N ALA A 226 -5.00 -8.21 -10.79
CA ALA A 226 -4.54 -7.69 -9.51
C ALA A 226 -3.05 -7.30 -9.56
N PHE A 227 -2.21 -8.13 -10.21
CA PHE A 227 -0.80 -7.81 -10.46
C PHE A 227 -0.62 -6.64 -11.44
N VAL A 228 -1.48 -6.51 -12.47
CA VAL A 228 -1.48 -5.31 -13.34
C VAL A 228 -1.73 -4.04 -12.53
N ILE A 229 -2.72 -4.03 -11.61
CA ILE A 229 -2.96 -2.89 -10.72
C ILE A 229 -1.73 -2.62 -9.83
N MET A 230 -1.08 -3.67 -9.35
CA MET A 230 0.16 -3.53 -8.59
C MET A 230 1.26 -2.88 -9.43
N GLY A 231 1.45 -3.32 -10.68
CA GLY A 231 2.40 -2.72 -11.62
C GLY A 231 2.13 -1.25 -11.90
N VAL A 232 0.86 -0.85 -12.02
CA VAL A 232 0.50 0.58 -12.13
C VAL A 232 0.93 1.34 -10.87
N SER A 233 0.69 0.78 -9.69
CA SER A 233 1.10 1.38 -8.42
C SER A 233 2.62 1.50 -8.29
N VAL A 234 3.36 0.44 -8.67
CA VAL A 234 4.83 0.43 -8.66
C VAL A 234 5.39 1.47 -9.64
N GLY A 235 4.85 1.55 -10.86
CA GLY A 235 5.26 2.54 -11.86
C GLY A 235 5.08 3.98 -11.39
N LEU A 236 3.91 4.30 -10.83
CA LEU A 236 3.64 5.61 -10.24
C LEU A 236 4.57 5.91 -9.06
N ALA A 237 4.73 4.96 -8.15
CA ALA A 237 5.62 5.06 -7.00
C ALA A 237 7.07 5.28 -7.42
N ALA A 238 7.56 4.57 -8.44
CA ALA A 238 8.91 4.69 -8.98
C ALA A 238 9.17 6.08 -9.60
N ILE A 239 8.20 6.62 -10.36
CA ILE A 239 8.28 7.97 -10.93
C ILE A 239 8.33 9.02 -9.82
N ILE A 240 7.48 8.90 -8.80
CA ILE A 240 7.42 9.84 -7.68
C ILE A 240 8.74 9.78 -6.89
N GLU A 241 9.23 8.58 -6.56
CA GLU A 241 10.45 8.40 -5.76
C GLU A 241 11.69 8.92 -6.49
N SER A 242 11.89 8.50 -7.76
CA SER A 242 13.03 8.91 -8.57
C SER A 242 13.02 10.42 -8.89
N SER A 243 11.85 11.03 -9.09
CA SER A 243 11.75 12.47 -9.30
C SER A 243 11.97 13.26 -8.02
N ARG A 244 11.53 12.75 -6.86
CA ARG A 244 11.70 13.40 -5.57
C ARG A 244 13.16 13.50 -5.16
N MET A 245 13.89 12.41 -5.31
CA MET A 245 15.28 12.29 -4.89
C MET A 245 16.27 12.63 -6.01
N MET A 246 15.81 12.70 -7.26
CA MET A 246 16.65 12.80 -8.46
C MET A 246 17.76 11.74 -8.49
N SER A 247 17.55 10.65 -7.77
CA SER A 247 18.49 9.53 -7.65
C SER A 247 17.76 8.29 -7.18
N ILE A 248 18.36 7.15 -7.45
CA ILE A 248 17.95 5.85 -6.92
C ILE A 248 19.22 5.06 -6.54
N ASN A 249 19.19 4.35 -5.43
CA ASN A 249 20.29 3.51 -4.99
C ASN A 249 19.88 2.04 -5.03
N ALA A 250 20.67 1.21 -5.72
CA ALA A 250 20.35 -0.20 -5.94
C ALA A 250 20.26 -1.01 -4.63
N SER A 251 21.02 -0.64 -3.62
CA SER A 251 21.13 -1.39 -2.37
C SER A 251 20.15 -0.89 -1.29
N SER A 252 19.92 0.42 -1.18
CA SER A 252 19.16 1.03 -0.08
C SER A 252 17.76 1.51 -0.45
N SER A 253 17.51 1.92 -1.70
CA SER A 253 16.19 2.37 -2.12
C SER A 253 15.19 1.21 -2.12
N GLY A 254 13.94 1.48 -1.81
CA GLY A 254 12.85 0.51 -1.82
C GLY A 254 13.03 -0.66 -0.84
N GLN A 255 13.95 -0.55 0.13
CA GLN A 255 14.19 -1.63 1.10
C GLN A 255 12.99 -1.76 2.05
N SER A 256 12.46 -2.97 2.18
CA SER A 256 11.30 -3.30 3.01
C SER A 256 9.98 -2.61 2.60
N TYR A 257 9.90 -2.01 1.40
CA TYR A 257 8.65 -1.37 0.94
C TYR A 257 7.52 -2.37 0.78
N GLU A 258 7.81 -3.61 0.38
CA GLU A 258 6.86 -4.72 0.34
C GLU A 258 6.24 -4.99 1.73
N MET A 259 7.08 -5.03 2.76
CA MET A 259 6.63 -5.28 4.14
C MET A 259 5.75 -4.14 4.65
N TYR A 260 6.11 -2.87 4.36
CA TYR A 260 5.31 -1.72 4.75
C TYR A 260 3.99 -1.66 3.99
N ALA A 261 3.98 -1.97 2.69
CA ALA A 261 2.76 -2.01 1.88
C ALA A 261 1.78 -3.08 2.40
N ILE A 262 2.29 -4.29 2.70
CA ILE A 262 1.49 -5.37 3.32
C ILE A 262 0.97 -4.92 4.68
N ALA A 263 1.84 -4.37 5.54
CA ALA A 263 1.46 -3.92 6.88
C ALA A 263 0.35 -2.87 6.86
N MET A 264 0.48 -1.83 6.04
CA MET A 264 -0.53 -0.77 5.87
C MET A 264 -1.87 -1.35 5.42
N THR A 265 -1.82 -2.34 4.52
CA THR A 265 -3.00 -3.01 3.97
C THR A 265 -3.69 -3.88 5.02
N VAL A 266 -2.93 -4.67 5.78
CA VAL A 266 -3.44 -5.59 6.81
C VAL A 266 -3.94 -4.82 8.03
N ILE A 267 -3.22 -3.80 8.50
CA ILE A 267 -3.67 -2.88 9.56
C ILE A 267 -4.95 -2.17 9.11
N GLY A 268 -5.07 -1.84 7.82
CA GLY A 268 -6.29 -1.36 7.19
C GLY A 268 -7.45 -2.36 7.16
N GLY A 269 -7.27 -3.58 7.69
CA GLY A 269 -8.32 -4.59 7.81
C GLY A 269 -8.59 -5.39 6.54
N VAL A 270 -7.64 -5.44 5.61
CA VAL A 270 -7.70 -6.39 4.48
C VAL A 270 -7.23 -7.76 4.97
N SER A 271 -8.05 -8.80 4.79
CA SER A 271 -7.76 -10.15 5.23
C SER A 271 -6.68 -10.81 4.37
N MET A 272 -5.64 -11.34 5.00
CA MET A 272 -4.59 -12.11 4.32
C MET A 272 -5.10 -13.43 3.70
N LYS A 273 -6.29 -13.91 4.13
CA LYS A 273 -6.96 -15.06 3.49
C LYS A 273 -7.64 -14.71 2.18
N GLY A 274 -7.71 -13.41 1.83
CA GLY A 274 -8.44 -12.90 0.67
C GLY A 274 -9.95 -12.70 0.90
N GLY A 275 -10.61 -12.14 -0.10
CA GLY A 275 -12.06 -11.98 -0.18
C GLY A 275 -12.69 -10.94 0.75
N ARG A 276 -11.91 -10.32 1.65
CA ARG A 276 -12.41 -9.35 2.64
C ARG A 276 -11.46 -8.15 2.78
N GLY A 277 -12.04 -6.98 3.01
CA GLY A 277 -11.32 -5.72 3.21
C GLY A 277 -11.99 -4.56 2.48
N LYS A 278 -11.64 -3.34 2.87
CA LYS A 278 -12.17 -2.10 2.25
C LYS A 278 -11.02 -1.17 1.90
N ILE A 279 -10.94 -0.72 0.67
CA ILE A 279 -9.88 0.23 0.22
C ILE A 279 -9.88 1.51 1.08
N VAL A 280 -11.06 1.98 1.54
CA VAL A 280 -11.14 3.12 2.48
C VAL A 280 -10.36 2.85 3.76
N CYS A 281 -10.46 1.63 4.31
CA CYS A 281 -9.77 1.30 5.56
C CYS A 281 -8.26 1.19 5.37
N VAL A 282 -7.78 0.83 4.16
CA VAL A 282 -6.34 0.83 3.83
C VAL A 282 -5.74 2.24 3.97
N LEU A 283 -6.49 3.29 3.58
CA LEU A 283 -6.05 4.67 3.77
C LEU A 283 -5.77 4.98 5.25
N PHE A 284 -6.60 4.48 6.16
CA PHE A 284 -6.38 4.63 7.60
C PHE A 284 -5.21 3.78 8.10
N GLY A 285 -4.99 2.59 7.52
CA GLY A 285 -3.79 1.80 7.79
C GLY A 285 -2.49 2.53 7.40
N ILE A 286 -2.52 3.26 6.27
CA ILE A 286 -1.43 4.14 5.84
C ILE A 286 -1.20 5.24 6.90
N PHE A 287 -2.26 5.89 7.35
CA PHE A 287 -2.15 6.96 8.37
C PHE A 287 -1.64 6.44 9.72
N ILE A 288 -2.07 5.26 10.17
CA ILE A 288 -1.58 4.64 11.42
C ILE A 288 -0.06 4.50 11.38
N LEU A 289 0.50 3.86 10.35
CA LEU A 289 1.95 3.67 10.26
C LEU A 289 2.68 5.00 10.04
N ALA A 290 2.10 5.94 9.31
CA ALA A 290 2.65 7.27 9.10
C ALA A 290 2.73 8.06 10.41
N ILE A 291 1.67 8.05 11.23
CA ILE A 291 1.62 8.72 12.54
C ILE A 291 2.64 8.09 13.49
N ILE A 292 2.68 6.76 13.59
CA ILE A 292 3.61 6.05 14.47
C ILE A 292 5.05 6.38 14.09
N ASN A 293 5.39 6.32 12.79
CA ASN A 293 6.72 6.63 12.30
C ASN A 293 7.13 8.08 12.63
N ASN A 294 6.23 9.04 12.37
CA ASN A 294 6.47 10.45 12.66
C ASN A 294 6.62 10.70 14.17
N PHE A 295 5.72 10.13 14.98
CA PHE A 295 5.75 10.25 16.43
C PHE A 295 7.07 9.74 17.04
N LEU A 296 7.52 8.55 16.65
CA LEU A 296 8.77 7.97 17.11
C LEU A 296 9.99 8.80 16.67
N ASN A 297 9.97 9.34 15.44
CA ASN A 297 11.02 10.23 14.96
C ASN A 297 11.07 11.54 15.74
N LEU A 298 9.91 12.15 16.05
CA LEU A 298 9.84 13.36 16.88
C LEU A 298 10.31 13.12 18.32
N MET A 299 10.19 11.90 18.84
CA MET A 299 10.74 11.48 20.12
C MET A 299 12.27 11.24 20.08
N GLY A 300 12.92 11.33 18.90
CA GLY A 300 14.33 11.07 18.76
C GLY A 300 14.70 9.57 18.86
N VAL A 301 13.73 8.65 18.67
CA VAL A 301 13.98 7.21 18.68
C VAL A 301 14.85 6.83 17.48
N SER A 302 15.90 6.04 17.71
CA SER A 302 16.78 5.61 16.62
C SER A 302 16.05 4.84 15.53
N ALA A 303 16.47 5.00 14.27
CA ALA A 303 15.86 4.34 13.12
C ALA A 303 15.81 2.81 13.26
N PHE A 304 16.78 2.20 13.92
CA PHE A 304 16.83 0.77 14.18
C PHE A 304 15.68 0.32 15.10
N LEU A 305 15.43 1.05 16.19
CA LEU A 305 14.32 0.78 17.11
C LEU A 305 12.97 1.07 16.46
N VAL A 306 12.87 2.11 15.63
CA VAL A 306 11.66 2.41 14.86
C VAL A 306 11.28 1.20 13.97
N ASN A 307 12.26 0.58 13.31
CA ASN A 307 12.01 -0.61 12.48
C ASN A 307 11.60 -1.83 13.31
N ALA A 308 12.20 -2.03 14.49
CA ALA A 308 11.81 -3.10 15.42
C ALA A 308 10.36 -2.92 15.92
N ILE A 309 9.99 -1.70 16.30
CA ILE A 309 8.62 -1.36 16.74
C ILE A 309 7.62 -1.59 15.61
N LYS A 310 7.93 -1.17 14.37
CA LYS A 310 7.08 -1.43 13.20
C LYS A 310 6.88 -2.93 12.98
N GLY A 311 7.95 -3.74 13.08
CA GLY A 311 7.85 -5.19 12.98
C GLY A 311 6.92 -5.79 14.06
N ALA A 312 7.03 -5.35 15.30
CA ALA A 312 6.15 -5.77 16.38
C ALA A 312 4.68 -5.39 16.12
N ILE A 313 4.42 -4.18 15.61
CA ILE A 313 3.07 -3.72 15.25
C ILE A 313 2.47 -4.60 14.15
N ILE A 314 3.25 -4.98 13.13
CA ILE A 314 2.79 -5.87 12.05
C ILE A 314 2.36 -7.21 12.62
N ILE A 315 3.21 -7.84 13.46
CA ILE A 315 2.90 -9.13 14.11
C ILE A 315 1.62 -9.01 14.93
N PHE A 316 1.50 -7.96 15.74
CA PHE A 316 0.33 -7.74 16.58
C PHE A 316 -0.95 -7.52 15.76
N ALA A 317 -0.89 -6.76 14.67
CA ALA A 317 -2.02 -6.53 13.77
C ALA A 317 -2.53 -7.86 13.14
N VAL A 318 -1.61 -8.72 12.69
CA VAL A 318 -1.95 -10.03 12.11
C VAL A 318 -2.55 -10.98 13.18
N LEU A 319 -2.04 -10.95 14.41
CA LEU A 319 -2.58 -11.76 15.50
C LEU A 319 -4.00 -11.34 15.88
N LEU A 320 -4.29 -10.05 15.92
CA LEU A 320 -5.65 -9.55 16.17
C LEU A 320 -6.62 -9.97 15.06
N GLN A 321 -6.20 -9.89 13.80
CA GLN A 321 -7.02 -10.30 12.66
C GLN A 321 -7.40 -11.80 12.71
N LYS A 322 -6.49 -12.66 13.18
CA LYS A 322 -6.76 -14.09 13.33
C LYS A 322 -7.89 -14.38 14.31
N LYS A 323 -8.05 -13.54 15.36
CA LYS A 323 -9.09 -13.70 16.38
C LYS A 323 -10.49 -13.37 15.84
N ASP A 324 -10.60 -12.43 14.90
CA ASP A 324 -11.88 -12.05 14.29
C ASP A 324 -12.34 -13.05 13.19
N ASP A 325 -11.46 -13.94 12.76
CA ASP A 325 -11.71 -14.96 11.74
C ASP A 325 -12.09 -16.34 12.33
N MET A 326 -12.04 -16.51 13.66
CA MET A 326 -12.51 -17.69 14.42
C MET A 326 -13.89 -17.44 15.02
#